data_1b4c00061501b74b5f9962685dec92ec
#
_entry.id   1b4c00061501b74b5f9962685dec92ec
#
_cell.length_a   1.000
_cell.length_b   1.000
_cell.length_c   1.000
_cell.angle_alpha   90.00
_cell.angle_beta   90.00
_cell.angle_gamma   90.00
#
_symmetry.space_group_name_H-M   'P 1'
#
loop_
_entity.id
_entity.type
_entity.pdbx_description
1 polymer ?
#
loop_
_entity_poly.entity_id
_entity_poly.type
_entity_poly.pdbx_seq_one_letter_code
_entity_poly.pdbx_strand_id
1 'polypeptide(L)'
;DAIVGHEAVVSCLGSSTGMKKSNELETMGKNIADGMEKAGVKRLVYCASAGVDGEIPGIMGKMMMKMLANPLADHRAALNYYKSKGVVYTIARPMGLKDDSLKTDYKEAFDTVPKGSSTIPRASVAHFMVKALDDAKYENTSVGLCS
;
A
#
# COMPACT_ATOMS: atom_id res chain seq x y z
N ASP A 1 -11.98 -5.34 -18.29
CA ASP A 1 -13.44 -5.44 -18.06
C ASP A 1 -13.84 -5.63 -16.59
N ALA A 2 -12.92 -6.12 -15.70
CA ALA A 2 -13.25 -6.34 -14.28
C ALA A 2 -13.49 -5.04 -13.46
N ILE A 3 -13.07 -3.88 -13.96
CA ILE A 3 -13.20 -2.59 -13.26
C ILE A 3 -14.50 -1.86 -13.67
N VAL A 4 -15.05 -2.18 -14.82
CA VAL A 4 -16.26 -1.51 -15.33
C VAL A 4 -17.44 -1.73 -14.38
N GLY A 5 -18.14 -0.65 -14.06
CA GLY A 5 -19.33 -0.68 -13.18
C GLY A 5 -19.00 -0.69 -11.68
N HIS A 6 -17.72 -0.52 -11.30
CA HIS A 6 -17.29 -0.40 -9.91
C HIS A 6 -16.93 1.05 -9.58
N GLU A 7 -17.03 1.42 -8.31
CA GLU A 7 -16.76 2.77 -7.81
C GLU A 7 -15.31 2.95 -7.36
N ALA A 8 -14.66 1.86 -6.96
CA ALA A 8 -13.30 1.87 -6.45
C ALA A 8 -12.55 0.57 -6.78
N VAL A 9 -11.22 0.63 -6.70
CA VAL A 9 -10.33 -0.54 -6.77
C VAL A 9 -9.58 -0.66 -5.45
N VAL A 10 -9.57 -1.87 -4.89
CA VAL A 10 -8.73 -2.25 -3.75
C VAL A 10 -7.68 -3.24 -4.23
N SER A 11 -6.41 -2.90 -4.10
CA SER A 11 -5.29 -3.75 -4.55
C SER A 11 -4.44 -4.22 -3.39
N CYS A 12 -4.39 -5.53 -3.18
CA CYS A 12 -3.55 -6.21 -2.21
C CYS A 12 -2.54 -7.15 -2.90
N LEU A 13 -2.11 -6.79 -4.10
CA LEU A 13 -1.20 -7.59 -4.90
C LEU A 13 0.21 -7.59 -4.29
N GLY A 14 0.86 -8.73 -4.32
CA GLY A 14 2.24 -8.93 -3.95
C GLY A 14 3.06 -9.49 -5.12
N SER A 15 4.38 -9.36 -5.08
CA SER A 15 5.26 -9.99 -6.07
C SER A 15 5.42 -11.48 -5.81
N SER A 16 5.39 -12.29 -6.85
CA SER A 16 5.69 -13.72 -6.81
C SER A 16 7.18 -14.02 -6.64
N THR A 17 8.04 -13.04 -6.92
CA THR A 17 9.49 -13.19 -6.91
C THR A 17 10.12 -12.96 -5.53
N GLY A 18 9.32 -12.60 -4.53
CA GLY A 18 9.77 -12.34 -3.17
C GLY A 18 10.73 -11.14 -3.11
N MET A 19 11.96 -11.36 -2.65
CA MET A 19 12.98 -10.30 -2.51
C MET A 19 13.83 -10.07 -3.77
N LYS A 20 13.61 -10.83 -4.83
CA LYS A 20 14.36 -10.68 -6.07
C LYS A 20 13.90 -9.40 -6.79
N LYS A 21 14.79 -8.88 -7.65
CA LYS A 21 14.43 -7.76 -8.52
C LYS A 21 13.32 -8.20 -9.49
N SER A 22 12.25 -7.43 -9.56
CA SER A 22 11.14 -7.64 -10.48
C SER A 22 10.54 -6.30 -10.90
N ASN A 23 9.63 -6.34 -11.84
CA ASN A 23 8.75 -5.25 -12.23
C ASN A 23 7.27 -5.72 -12.25
N GLU A 24 6.97 -6.78 -11.48
CA GLU A 24 5.62 -7.34 -11.43
C GLU A 24 4.60 -6.34 -10.88
N LEU A 25 4.94 -5.70 -9.74
CA LEU A 25 4.05 -4.72 -9.12
C LEU A 25 3.89 -3.46 -9.98
N GLU A 26 4.98 -3.01 -10.60
CA GLU A 26 4.92 -1.91 -11.58
C GLU A 26 3.98 -2.26 -12.75
N THR A 27 4.13 -3.45 -13.33
CA THR A 27 3.31 -3.91 -14.46
C THR A 27 1.85 -4.07 -14.07
N MET A 28 1.59 -4.69 -12.92
CA MET A 28 0.23 -4.82 -12.38
C MET A 28 -0.38 -3.45 -12.07
N GLY A 29 0.40 -2.54 -11.49
CA GLY A 29 -0.03 -1.17 -11.21
C GLY A 29 -0.41 -0.40 -12.46
N LYS A 30 0.38 -0.51 -13.53
CA LYS A 30 0.05 0.07 -14.85
C LYS A 30 -1.26 -0.49 -15.40
N ASN A 31 -1.42 -1.80 -15.40
CA ASN A 31 -2.65 -2.44 -15.89
C ASN A 31 -3.90 -2.01 -15.11
N ILE A 32 -3.79 -1.88 -13.78
CA ILE A 32 -4.88 -1.40 -12.93
C ILE A 32 -5.19 0.07 -13.24
N ALA A 33 -4.20 0.95 -13.27
CA ALA A 33 -4.39 2.37 -13.50
C ALA A 33 -4.99 2.65 -14.89
N ASP A 34 -4.49 1.98 -15.92
CA ASP A 34 -5.02 2.10 -17.28
C ASP A 34 -6.45 1.53 -17.39
N GLY A 35 -6.74 0.45 -16.66
CA GLY A 35 -8.09 -0.10 -16.56
C GLY A 35 -9.06 0.84 -15.85
N MET A 36 -8.61 1.49 -14.76
CA MET A 36 -9.37 2.49 -14.02
C MET A 36 -9.68 3.72 -14.89
N GLU A 37 -8.67 4.23 -15.61
CA GLU A 37 -8.82 5.35 -16.55
C GLU A 37 -9.87 5.04 -17.62
N LYS A 38 -9.78 3.87 -18.27
CA LYS A 38 -10.76 3.42 -19.28
C LYS A 38 -12.17 3.25 -18.74
N ALA A 39 -12.32 2.80 -17.49
CA ALA A 39 -13.61 2.59 -16.83
C ALA A 39 -14.18 3.86 -16.16
N GLY A 40 -13.42 4.96 -16.10
CA GLY A 40 -13.81 6.19 -15.40
C GLY A 40 -13.78 6.06 -13.88
N VAL A 41 -13.15 5.01 -13.32
CA VAL A 41 -13.02 4.76 -11.89
C VAL A 41 -11.80 5.49 -11.36
N LYS A 42 -11.97 6.30 -10.32
CA LYS A 42 -10.89 7.15 -9.79
C LYS A 42 -10.37 6.74 -8.42
N ARG A 43 -11.16 6.04 -7.62
CA ARG A 43 -10.80 5.70 -6.23
C ARG A 43 -9.97 4.43 -6.16
N LEU A 44 -8.78 4.53 -5.53
CA LEU A 44 -7.87 3.41 -5.32
C LEU A 44 -7.45 3.31 -3.84
N VAL A 45 -7.54 2.13 -3.26
CA VAL A 45 -6.86 1.78 -2.00
C VAL A 45 -5.82 0.72 -2.31
N TYR A 46 -4.55 1.04 -2.08
CA TYR A 46 -3.42 0.17 -2.43
C TYR A 46 -2.64 -0.26 -1.19
N CYS A 47 -2.44 -1.55 -1.03
CA CYS A 47 -1.58 -2.11 0.01
C CYS A 47 -0.13 -2.15 -0.49
N ALA A 48 0.71 -1.27 0.05
CA ALA A 48 2.15 -1.25 -0.18
C ALA A 48 2.88 -1.92 1.00
N SER A 49 3.99 -1.36 1.43
CA SER A 49 4.78 -1.79 2.57
C SER A 49 5.37 -0.58 3.27
N ALA A 50 5.51 -0.63 4.59
CA ALA A 50 6.36 0.31 5.31
C ALA A 50 7.78 0.29 4.72
N GLY A 51 8.40 1.46 4.64
CA GLY A 51 9.71 1.67 4.02
C GLY A 51 9.66 2.06 2.54
N VAL A 52 8.48 2.02 1.88
CA VAL A 52 8.37 2.38 0.46
C VAL A 52 8.76 3.84 0.20
N ASP A 53 8.56 4.73 1.16
CA ASP A 53 8.98 6.15 1.08
C ASP A 53 10.31 6.44 1.81
N GLY A 54 11.01 5.39 2.27
CA GLY A 54 12.27 5.54 3.01
C GLY A 54 12.08 6.00 4.46
N GLU A 55 10.87 5.90 4.98
CA GLU A 55 10.41 6.56 6.19
C GLU A 55 10.67 5.80 7.49
N ILE A 56 11.22 4.57 7.43
CA ILE A 56 11.51 3.81 8.66
C ILE A 56 12.78 4.37 9.32
N PRO A 57 12.68 4.91 10.54
CA PRO A 57 13.82 5.59 11.17
C PRO A 57 14.85 4.61 11.75
N GLY A 58 16.03 5.15 12.03
CA GLY A 58 17.10 4.45 12.74
C GLY A 58 17.92 3.49 11.89
N ILE A 59 18.96 2.94 12.48
CA ILE A 59 19.92 2.03 11.79
C ILE A 59 19.24 0.73 11.38
N MET A 60 18.41 0.16 12.27
CA MET A 60 17.66 -1.07 11.99
C MET A 60 16.66 -0.87 10.84
N GLY A 61 15.96 0.28 10.80
CA GLY A 61 15.06 0.63 9.70
C GLY A 61 15.80 0.73 8.37
N LYS A 62 16.94 1.42 8.36
CA LYS A 62 17.79 1.52 7.16
C LYS A 62 18.28 0.16 6.66
N MET A 63 18.67 -0.73 7.59
CA MET A 63 19.12 -2.09 7.23
C MET A 63 17.96 -2.92 6.66
N MET A 64 16.77 -2.84 7.26
CA MET A 64 15.57 -3.53 6.75
C MET A 64 15.18 -3.00 5.36
N MET A 65 15.14 -1.68 5.16
CA MET A 65 14.86 -1.09 3.85
C MET A 65 15.88 -1.50 2.78
N LYS A 66 17.17 -1.62 3.15
CA LYS A 66 18.21 -2.12 2.24
C LYS A 66 17.96 -3.59 1.86
N MET A 67 17.55 -4.42 2.81
CA MET A 67 17.21 -5.83 2.56
C MET A 67 15.98 -5.96 1.65
N LEU A 68 15.01 -5.07 1.79
CA LEU A 68 13.77 -5.03 1.01
C LEU A 68 13.84 -4.09 -0.21
N ALA A 69 15.03 -3.66 -0.61
CA ALA A 69 15.21 -2.61 -1.63
C ALA A 69 14.50 -2.93 -2.95
N ASN A 70 14.55 -4.18 -3.41
CA ASN A 70 13.92 -4.59 -4.67
C ASN A 70 12.37 -4.52 -4.62
N PRO A 71 11.69 -5.19 -3.66
CA PRO A 71 10.24 -5.08 -3.59
C PRO A 71 9.75 -3.65 -3.27
N LEU A 72 10.49 -2.88 -2.46
CA LEU A 72 10.15 -1.48 -2.21
C LEU A 72 10.27 -0.61 -3.47
N ALA A 73 11.28 -0.85 -4.31
CA ALA A 73 11.44 -0.15 -5.58
C ALA A 73 10.29 -0.48 -6.55
N ASP A 74 9.88 -1.75 -6.62
CA ASP A 74 8.78 -2.20 -7.47
C ASP A 74 7.43 -1.59 -7.01
N HIS A 75 7.14 -1.59 -5.69
CA HIS A 75 6.00 -0.86 -5.12
C HIS A 75 6.05 0.63 -5.47
N ARG A 76 7.21 1.27 -5.31
CA ARG A 76 7.37 2.70 -5.62
C ARG A 76 7.08 3.01 -7.09
N ALA A 77 7.53 2.17 -8.01
CA ALA A 77 7.25 2.33 -9.43
C ALA A 77 5.74 2.28 -9.71
N ALA A 78 5.03 1.31 -9.13
CA ALA A 78 3.57 1.23 -9.21
C ALA A 78 2.89 2.49 -8.64
N LEU A 79 3.31 2.95 -7.45
CA LEU A 79 2.75 4.15 -6.81
C LEU A 79 2.96 5.41 -7.65
N ASN A 80 4.14 5.60 -8.23
CA ASN A 80 4.42 6.74 -9.11
C ASN A 80 3.51 6.74 -10.34
N TYR A 81 3.24 5.57 -10.89
CA TYR A 81 2.34 5.45 -12.02
C TYR A 81 0.89 5.79 -11.64
N TYR A 82 0.36 5.29 -10.51
CA TYR A 82 -0.96 5.67 -10.01
C TYR A 82 -1.08 7.19 -9.83
N LYS A 83 -0.09 7.81 -9.20
CA LYS A 83 -0.06 9.27 -9.00
C LYS A 83 -0.04 10.04 -10.32
N SER A 84 0.67 9.55 -11.35
CA SER A 84 0.71 10.18 -12.67
C SER A 84 -0.60 10.14 -13.44
N LYS A 85 -1.49 9.20 -13.11
CA LYS A 85 -2.81 9.03 -13.73
C LYS A 85 -3.93 9.83 -13.03
N GLY A 86 -3.61 10.58 -11.99
CA GLY A 86 -4.59 11.41 -11.28
C GLY A 86 -5.67 10.60 -10.54
N VAL A 87 -5.36 9.37 -10.13
CA VAL A 87 -6.27 8.59 -9.28
C VAL A 87 -6.35 9.19 -7.87
N VAL A 88 -7.51 9.12 -7.25
CA VAL A 88 -7.70 9.45 -5.83
C VAL A 88 -7.27 8.24 -5.00
N TYR A 89 -6.08 8.29 -4.45
CA TYR A 89 -5.47 7.13 -3.80
C TYR A 89 -5.47 7.19 -2.28
N THR A 90 -5.48 6.01 -1.66
CA THR A 90 -4.98 5.79 -0.29
C THR A 90 -3.93 4.69 -0.35
N ILE A 91 -2.76 4.94 0.21
CA ILE A 91 -1.68 3.97 0.28
C ILE A 91 -1.57 3.46 1.71
N ALA A 92 -1.94 2.20 1.95
CA ALA A 92 -1.68 1.52 3.21
C ALA A 92 -0.24 1.01 3.23
N ARG A 93 0.54 1.42 4.24
CA ARG A 93 1.94 1.00 4.43
C ARG A 93 2.08 0.20 5.72
N PRO A 94 1.65 -1.07 5.75
CA PRO A 94 1.75 -1.88 6.94
C PRO A 94 3.20 -2.21 7.28
N MET A 95 3.47 -2.29 8.57
CA MET A 95 4.65 -2.98 9.11
C MET A 95 4.57 -4.49 8.85
N GLY A 96 5.48 -5.30 9.36
CA GLY A 96 5.51 -6.75 9.11
C GLY A 96 4.15 -7.42 9.33
N LEU A 97 3.65 -8.11 8.31
CA LEU A 97 2.33 -8.75 8.35
C LEU A 97 2.34 -10.05 9.16
N LYS A 98 1.28 -10.26 9.95
CA LYS A 98 1.03 -11.49 10.72
C LYS A 98 -0.34 -12.08 10.41
N ASP A 99 -0.48 -13.38 10.64
CA ASP A 99 -1.75 -14.12 10.51
C ASP A 99 -2.47 -14.22 11.87
N ASP A 100 -2.57 -13.09 12.58
CA ASP A 100 -3.27 -12.98 13.85
C ASP A 100 -4.72 -12.49 13.63
N SER A 101 -5.57 -12.65 14.66
CA SER A 101 -6.94 -12.13 14.66
C SER A 101 -6.98 -10.62 14.47
N LEU A 102 -8.11 -10.12 13.96
CA LEU A 102 -8.37 -8.69 13.82
C LEU A 102 -8.17 -7.95 15.15
N LYS A 103 -7.39 -6.87 15.08
CA LYS A 103 -7.29 -5.84 16.10
C LYS A 103 -7.71 -4.52 15.48
N THR A 104 -8.64 -3.82 16.11
CA THR A 104 -9.15 -2.53 15.62
C THR A 104 -8.46 -1.32 16.26
N ASP A 105 -7.61 -1.54 17.26
CA ASP A 105 -6.81 -0.56 17.99
C ASP A 105 -5.41 -0.33 17.39
N TYR A 106 -5.21 -0.72 16.12
CA TYR A 106 -3.98 -0.44 15.40
C TYR A 106 -3.73 1.06 15.26
N LYS A 107 -2.46 1.42 15.16
CA LYS A 107 -2.01 2.81 15.04
C LYS A 107 -1.83 3.21 13.59
N GLU A 108 -2.17 4.45 13.30
CA GLU A 108 -2.06 5.10 11.99
C GLU A 108 -1.10 6.30 12.09
N ALA A 109 -0.29 6.51 11.06
CA ALA A 109 0.50 7.73 10.92
C ALA A 109 0.60 8.13 9.45
N PHE A 110 0.29 9.39 9.15
CA PHE A 110 0.37 9.93 7.80
C PHE A 110 1.84 10.23 7.46
N ASP A 111 2.26 9.83 6.26
CA ASP A 111 3.59 10.08 5.68
C ASP A 111 4.80 9.57 6.51
N THR A 112 4.55 8.80 7.57
CA THR A 112 5.58 8.19 8.43
C THR A 112 5.14 6.81 8.90
N VAL A 113 5.93 6.14 9.75
CA VAL A 113 5.52 4.93 10.47
C VAL A 113 5.12 5.27 11.89
N PRO A 114 3.98 4.75 12.41
CA PRO A 114 3.58 5.00 13.78
C PRO A 114 4.54 4.34 14.77
N LYS A 115 4.65 4.94 15.96
CA LYS A 115 5.40 4.33 17.07
C LYS A 115 4.58 3.19 17.67
N GLY A 116 5.11 1.98 17.59
CA GLY A 116 4.44 0.79 18.11
C GLY A 116 5.16 -0.49 17.73
N SER A 117 4.41 -1.54 17.50
CA SER A 117 4.93 -2.84 17.08
C SER A 117 5.54 -2.79 15.68
N SER A 118 6.56 -3.59 15.44
CA SER A 118 7.11 -3.81 14.10
C SER A 118 6.21 -4.70 13.22
N THR A 119 5.00 -5.02 13.68
CA THR A 119 4.08 -5.93 12.99
C THR A 119 2.62 -5.47 13.11
N ILE A 120 1.77 -6.00 12.23
CA ILE A 120 0.32 -5.79 12.23
C ILE A 120 -0.39 -7.03 11.65
N PRO A 121 -1.58 -7.44 12.19
CA PRO A 121 -2.39 -8.47 11.57
C PRO A 121 -2.88 -8.09 10.18
N ARG A 122 -2.86 -9.05 9.22
CA ARG A 122 -3.45 -8.83 7.88
C ARG A 122 -4.92 -8.43 7.96
N ALA A 123 -5.67 -9.02 8.89
CA ALA A 123 -7.07 -8.66 9.12
C ALA A 123 -7.24 -7.18 9.52
N SER A 124 -6.30 -6.63 10.31
CA SER A 124 -6.31 -5.21 10.70
C SER A 124 -5.98 -4.28 9.53
N VAL A 125 -5.07 -4.71 8.63
CA VAL A 125 -4.79 -3.96 7.39
C VAL A 125 -6.03 -3.96 6.49
N ALA A 126 -6.68 -5.10 6.30
CA ALA A 126 -7.92 -5.19 5.53
C ALA A 126 -9.02 -4.29 6.11
N HIS A 127 -9.21 -4.29 7.43
CA HIS A 127 -10.14 -3.40 8.13
C HIS A 127 -9.83 -1.92 7.85
N PHE A 128 -8.55 -1.52 7.92
CA PHE A 128 -8.14 -0.16 7.57
C PHE A 128 -8.48 0.17 6.11
N MET A 129 -8.18 -0.73 5.18
CA MET A 129 -8.40 -0.48 3.75
C MET A 129 -9.87 -0.30 3.41
N VAL A 130 -10.76 -1.08 4.05
CA VAL A 130 -12.23 -0.92 3.91
C VAL A 130 -12.66 0.42 4.51
N LYS A 131 -12.24 0.75 5.73
CA LYS A 131 -12.52 2.04 6.37
C LYS A 131 -12.08 3.23 5.50
N ALA A 132 -10.94 3.12 4.85
CA ALA A 132 -10.37 4.18 4.02
C ALA A 132 -11.14 4.41 2.71
N LEU A 133 -11.97 3.48 2.25
CA LEU A 133 -12.79 3.68 1.06
C LEU A 133 -13.83 4.79 1.27
N ASP A 134 -14.44 4.84 2.46
CA ASP A 134 -15.61 5.67 2.76
C ASP A 134 -15.26 6.98 3.51
N ASP A 135 -13.99 7.19 3.86
CA ASP A 135 -13.57 8.35 4.65
C ASP A 135 -12.62 9.25 3.84
N ALA A 136 -13.12 10.40 3.43
CA ALA A 136 -12.41 11.38 2.59
C ALA A 136 -11.08 11.87 3.21
N LYS A 137 -10.88 11.74 4.53
CA LYS A 137 -9.60 12.12 5.17
C LYS A 137 -8.41 11.28 4.68
N TYR A 138 -8.68 10.11 4.09
CA TYR A 138 -7.64 9.23 3.54
C TYR A 138 -7.37 9.47 2.04
N GLU A 139 -8.12 10.34 1.38
CA GLU A 139 -7.90 10.66 -0.03
C GLU A 139 -6.54 11.32 -0.24
N ASN A 140 -5.81 10.84 -1.24
CA ASN A 140 -4.47 11.27 -1.61
C ASN A 140 -3.45 11.22 -0.46
N THR A 141 -3.61 10.23 0.42
CA THR A 141 -2.74 10.02 1.58
C THR A 141 -1.96 8.70 1.51
N SER A 142 -0.87 8.67 2.27
CA SER A 142 -0.02 7.50 2.48
C SER A 142 0.09 7.25 3.98
N VAL A 143 -0.44 6.12 4.46
CA VAL A 143 -0.68 5.86 5.88
C VAL A 143 0.12 4.66 6.35
N GLY A 144 1.07 4.90 7.27
CA GLY A 144 1.79 3.85 7.98
C GLY A 144 0.91 3.18 9.03
N LEU A 145 1.00 1.85 9.15
CA LEU A 145 0.16 1.04 10.03
C LEU A 145 1.00 0.09 10.89
N CYS A 146 0.74 0.05 12.21
CA CYS A 146 1.28 -0.95 13.12
C CYS A 146 0.30 -1.29 14.27
N SER A 147 0.55 -2.40 14.98
CA SER A 147 -0.15 -2.71 16.23
C SER A 147 0.41 -1.94 17.41
#